data_eb395c5bb6ad7c305e47a25b398284bc
#
_entry.id   eb395c5bb6ad7c305e47a25b398284bc
#
_cell.length_a   1.000
_cell.length_b   1.000
_cell.length_c   1.000
_cell.angle_alpha   90.00
_cell.angle_beta   90.00
_cell.angle_gamma   90.00
#
_symmetry.space_group_name_H-M   'P 1'
#
loop_
_entity.id
_entity.type
_entity.pdbx_description
1 polymer ?
#
loop_
_entity_poly.entity_id
_entity_poly.type
_entity_poly.pdbx_seq_one_letter_code
_entity_poly.pdbx_strand_id
1 'polypeptide(L)'
;MTHTATEPGTSLPLRHRSIAIGAGSLAVLLGALDTYVVVSVITDIMTSVGIALNNIQQVTPIVTGYLLGYIAAMPLLGQASDRFGRRLILQLALAGFAIGSVITALSTDLTMLVSGRVIQGVASGALLPVTLALGADLWSQRNRATVLGGIGAAQELGSVLGPLYGVLCVWLFGSWTAIFWVNVPLAIIAIVLVQFSVPAHQHDPDRPKVDVVGGALLAVALGLLVVGLYSPDPKVSALPEWALPVLSGSGVAFLAFILWESRAKTRLIKPEGVRFGPFFAALAASLAAGAALMVTLVNIELLGQGVLQMDKADAV
;
A
#
# COMPACT_ATOMS: atom_id res chain seq x y z
N MET A 1 -3.43 27.93 -42.65
CA MET A 1 -3.20 28.29 -41.24
C MET A 1 -3.53 27.07 -40.42
N THR A 2 -2.50 26.28 -40.12
CA THR A 2 -2.62 25.06 -39.31
C THR A 2 -2.64 25.47 -37.83
N HIS A 3 -3.81 25.40 -37.20
CA HIS A 3 -3.90 25.48 -35.75
C HIS A 3 -3.20 24.29 -35.15
N THR A 4 -1.98 24.48 -34.65
CA THR A 4 -1.37 23.55 -33.69
C THR A 4 -2.16 23.61 -32.41
N ALA A 5 -3.03 22.64 -32.20
CA ALA A 5 -3.69 22.43 -30.92
C ALA A 5 -2.57 22.15 -29.89
N THR A 6 -2.34 23.11 -29.00
CA THR A 6 -1.48 22.94 -27.84
C THR A 6 -2.12 21.89 -26.93
N GLU A 7 -1.51 20.70 -26.83
CA GLU A 7 -1.97 19.63 -25.95
C GLU A 7 -2.02 20.15 -24.48
N PRO A 8 -3.12 19.96 -23.75
CA PRO A 8 -3.22 20.33 -22.36
C PRO A 8 -2.27 19.40 -21.55
N GLY A 9 -1.32 19.97 -20.84
CA GLY A 9 -0.39 19.25 -19.95
C GLY A 9 1.08 19.58 -20.11
N THR A 10 1.48 20.42 -21.08
CA THR A 10 2.89 20.62 -21.45
C THR A 10 3.56 21.88 -20.90
N SER A 11 3.02 22.56 -19.90
CA SER A 11 3.58 23.82 -19.40
C SER A 11 4.83 23.68 -18.53
N LEU A 12 5.11 22.48 -17.98
CA LEU A 12 6.29 22.28 -17.15
C LEU A 12 7.51 21.76 -17.95
N PRO A 13 8.74 22.28 -17.69
CA PRO A 13 9.96 21.73 -18.29
C PRO A 13 10.11 20.23 -17.98
N LEU A 14 10.65 19.45 -18.92
CA LEU A 14 10.87 18.00 -18.78
C LEU A 14 11.63 17.66 -17.48
N ARG A 15 12.63 18.45 -17.10
CA ARG A 15 13.39 18.27 -15.86
C ARG A 15 12.49 18.29 -14.62
N HIS A 16 11.55 19.23 -14.52
CA HIS A 16 10.63 19.32 -13.38
C HIS A 16 9.67 18.13 -13.33
N ARG A 17 9.18 17.67 -14.49
CA ARG A 17 8.31 16.47 -14.57
C ARG A 17 9.06 15.22 -14.10
N SER A 18 10.31 15.04 -14.55
CA SER A 18 11.13 13.89 -14.15
C SER A 18 11.43 13.89 -12.64
N ILE A 19 11.70 15.07 -12.05
CA ILE A 19 11.90 15.18 -10.60
C ILE A 19 10.61 14.88 -9.84
N ALA A 20 9.45 15.36 -10.32
CA ALA A 20 8.15 15.06 -9.69
C ALA A 20 7.83 13.56 -9.67
N ILE A 21 8.08 12.87 -10.78
CA ILE A 21 7.90 11.41 -10.83
C ILE A 21 8.94 10.69 -10.00
N GLY A 22 10.19 11.14 -10.00
CA GLY A 22 11.24 10.60 -9.12
C GLY A 22 10.86 10.69 -7.64
N ALA A 23 10.33 11.84 -7.21
CA ALA A 23 9.83 12.02 -5.83
C ALA A 23 8.64 11.10 -5.52
N GLY A 24 7.67 10.98 -6.44
CA GLY A 24 6.56 10.04 -6.30
C GLY A 24 7.01 8.58 -6.30
N SER A 25 7.94 8.19 -7.19
CA SER A 25 8.51 6.84 -7.25
C SER A 25 9.30 6.50 -5.97
N LEU A 26 10.00 7.46 -5.38
CA LEU A 26 10.66 7.28 -4.08
C LEU A 26 9.62 7.02 -2.97
N ALA A 27 8.51 7.76 -2.97
CA ALA A 27 7.42 7.51 -2.01
C ALA A 27 6.81 6.12 -2.19
N VAL A 28 6.58 5.67 -3.43
CA VAL A 28 6.11 4.32 -3.77
C VAL A 28 7.10 3.26 -3.30
N LEU A 29 8.38 3.45 -3.58
CA LEU A 29 9.47 2.57 -3.14
C LEU A 29 9.46 2.42 -1.60
N LEU A 30 9.36 3.52 -0.86
CA LEU A 30 9.31 3.50 0.61
C LEU A 30 8.12 2.71 1.14
N GLY A 31 6.92 2.90 0.58
CA GLY A 31 5.74 2.11 0.95
C GLY A 31 5.90 0.63 0.64
N ALA A 32 6.52 0.29 -0.50
CA ALA A 32 6.78 -1.08 -0.90
C ALA A 32 7.85 -1.76 -0.03
N LEU A 33 8.96 -1.09 0.28
CA LEU A 33 9.98 -1.55 1.23
C LEU A 33 9.33 -1.92 2.57
N ASP A 34 8.50 -1.02 3.11
CA ASP A 34 7.86 -1.18 4.41
C ASP A 34 6.83 -2.32 4.45
N THR A 35 6.24 -2.68 3.30
CA THR A 35 5.29 -3.79 3.19
C THR A 35 5.94 -5.13 3.54
N TYR A 36 7.14 -5.38 3.03
CA TYR A 36 7.79 -6.69 3.09
C TYR A 36 8.89 -6.77 4.15
N VAL A 37 9.40 -5.63 4.63
CA VAL A 37 10.48 -5.57 5.62
C VAL A 37 10.15 -6.31 6.92
N VAL A 38 8.88 -6.32 7.33
CA VAL A 38 8.45 -6.95 8.59
C VAL A 38 8.66 -8.46 8.57
N VAL A 39 8.59 -9.10 7.40
CA VAL A 39 8.75 -10.56 7.30
C VAL A 39 10.14 -10.96 7.75
N SER A 40 11.20 -10.23 7.34
CA SER A 40 12.60 -10.54 7.69
C SER A 40 12.94 -10.33 9.17
N VAL A 41 12.14 -9.57 9.90
CA VAL A 41 12.37 -9.27 11.32
C VAL A 41 11.27 -9.80 12.24
N ILE A 42 10.41 -10.68 11.73
CA ILE A 42 9.21 -11.14 12.45
C ILE A 42 9.57 -11.88 13.73
N THR A 43 10.67 -12.64 13.73
CA THR A 43 11.18 -13.36 14.89
C THR A 43 11.70 -12.41 15.98
N ASP A 44 12.34 -11.29 15.60
CA ASP A 44 12.79 -10.27 16.56
C ASP A 44 11.59 -9.55 17.19
N ILE A 45 10.59 -9.24 16.37
CA ILE A 45 9.33 -8.65 16.85
C ILE A 45 8.67 -9.59 17.85
N MET A 46 8.49 -10.88 17.51
CA MET A 46 7.87 -11.87 18.39
C MET A 46 8.58 -11.92 19.74
N THR A 47 9.91 -11.99 19.73
CA THR A 47 10.71 -12.01 20.95
C THR A 47 10.51 -10.76 21.79
N SER A 48 10.44 -9.57 21.15
CA SER A 48 10.29 -8.28 21.84
C SER A 48 8.91 -8.09 22.49
N VAL A 49 7.83 -8.66 21.89
CA VAL A 49 6.48 -8.60 22.42
C VAL A 49 6.08 -9.82 23.26
N GLY A 50 7.04 -10.70 23.56
CA GLY A 50 6.84 -11.87 24.45
C GLY A 50 6.01 -13.00 23.82
N ILE A 51 5.96 -13.11 22.48
CA ILE A 51 5.25 -14.17 21.77
C ILE A 51 6.23 -15.31 21.44
N ALA A 52 5.88 -16.53 21.82
CA ALA A 52 6.69 -17.71 21.54
C ALA A 52 6.74 -18.01 20.03
N LEU A 53 7.92 -18.44 19.52
CA LEU A 53 8.16 -18.68 18.09
C LEU A 53 7.24 -19.74 17.47
N ASN A 54 6.69 -20.66 18.27
CA ASN A 54 5.71 -21.66 17.82
C ASN A 54 4.30 -21.08 17.60
N ASN A 55 4.07 -19.80 17.93
CA ASN A 55 2.80 -19.09 17.82
C ASN A 55 2.86 -17.95 16.80
N ILE A 56 3.55 -18.17 15.68
CA ILE A 56 3.76 -17.16 14.61
C ILE A 56 2.44 -16.63 14.05
N GLN A 57 1.36 -17.39 14.11
CA GLN A 57 0.03 -16.95 13.69
C GLN A 57 -0.48 -15.73 14.47
N GLN A 58 -0.04 -15.53 15.72
CA GLN A 58 -0.47 -14.38 16.54
C GLN A 58 0.07 -13.03 16.03
N VAL A 59 1.18 -13.04 15.28
CA VAL A 59 1.77 -11.84 14.70
C VAL A 59 1.30 -11.56 13.27
N THR A 60 0.55 -12.47 12.65
CA THR A 60 -0.05 -12.27 11.33
C THR A 60 -0.78 -10.91 11.18
N PRO A 61 -1.51 -10.39 12.18
CA PRO A 61 -2.14 -9.08 12.10
C PRO A 61 -1.20 -7.90 11.81
N ILE A 62 0.11 -8.04 12.09
CA ILE A 62 1.11 -7.01 11.78
C ILE A 62 1.20 -6.79 10.26
N VAL A 63 1.19 -7.87 9.48
CA VAL A 63 1.23 -7.84 8.02
C VAL A 63 -0.16 -7.60 7.44
N THR A 64 -1.16 -8.37 7.89
CA THR A 64 -2.52 -8.27 7.34
C THR A 64 -3.19 -6.95 7.67
N GLY A 65 -2.94 -6.36 8.84
CA GLY A 65 -3.45 -5.03 9.22
C GLY A 65 -2.91 -3.93 8.30
N TYR A 66 -1.63 -3.97 7.98
CA TYR A 66 -1.03 -3.05 7.00
C TYR A 66 -1.67 -3.23 5.62
N LEU A 67 -1.72 -4.46 5.10
CA LEU A 67 -2.26 -4.74 3.77
C LEU A 67 -3.75 -4.38 3.67
N LEU A 68 -4.52 -4.63 4.72
CA LEU A 68 -5.93 -4.23 4.77
C LEU A 68 -6.08 -2.72 4.68
N GLY A 69 -5.35 -1.97 5.50
CA GLY A 69 -5.34 -0.51 5.44
C GLY A 69 -4.95 0.01 4.05
N TYR A 70 -3.90 -0.59 3.47
CA TYR A 70 -3.40 -0.26 2.14
C TYR A 70 -4.46 -0.46 1.04
N ILE A 71 -5.07 -1.64 0.96
CA ILE A 71 -6.05 -1.98 -0.08
C ILE A 71 -7.34 -1.16 0.10
N ALA A 72 -7.82 -1.02 1.33
CA ALA A 72 -9.06 -0.31 1.62
C ALA A 72 -8.96 1.20 1.33
N ALA A 73 -7.80 1.80 1.59
CA ALA A 73 -7.57 3.24 1.38
C ALA A 73 -7.29 3.61 -0.09
N MET A 74 -6.74 2.68 -0.87
CA MET A 74 -6.25 2.92 -2.24
C MET A 74 -7.27 3.60 -3.16
N PRO A 75 -8.52 3.12 -3.33
CA PRO A 75 -9.48 3.74 -4.23
C PRO A 75 -9.94 5.11 -3.72
N LEU A 76 -10.15 5.23 -2.42
CA LEU A 76 -10.64 6.45 -1.78
C LEU A 76 -9.61 7.58 -1.85
N LEU A 77 -8.34 7.29 -1.53
CA LEU A 77 -7.25 8.25 -1.58
C LEU A 77 -6.85 8.59 -3.01
N GLY A 78 -7.01 7.65 -3.95
CA GLY A 78 -6.91 7.91 -5.38
C GLY A 78 -7.91 9.00 -5.82
N GLN A 79 -9.20 8.84 -5.52
CA GLN A 79 -10.23 9.84 -5.80
C GLN A 79 -10.01 11.15 -5.03
N ALA A 80 -9.59 11.07 -3.77
CA ALA A 80 -9.26 12.27 -2.98
C ALA A 80 -8.15 13.08 -3.67
N SER A 81 -7.18 12.42 -4.29
CA SER A 81 -6.11 13.09 -5.02
C SER A 81 -6.58 13.79 -6.30
N ASP A 82 -7.62 13.25 -6.95
CA ASP A 82 -8.28 13.93 -8.09
C ASP A 82 -8.97 15.22 -7.64
N ARG A 83 -9.59 15.21 -6.46
CA ARG A 83 -10.35 16.35 -5.93
C ARG A 83 -9.48 17.40 -5.27
N PHE A 84 -8.60 16.97 -4.36
CA PHE A 84 -7.80 17.86 -3.49
C PHE A 84 -6.39 18.14 -4.05
N GLY A 85 -5.99 17.43 -5.10
CA GLY A 85 -4.69 17.55 -5.76
C GLY A 85 -3.68 16.49 -5.32
N ARG A 86 -2.86 16.07 -6.29
CA ARG A 86 -1.84 15.01 -6.11
C ARG A 86 -0.84 15.35 -5.01
N ARG A 87 -0.35 16.59 -4.99
CA ARG A 87 0.66 17.06 -4.02
C ARG A 87 0.18 16.95 -2.58
N LEU A 88 -1.03 17.45 -2.29
CA LEU A 88 -1.57 17.43 -0.93
C LEU A 88 -1.76 16.00 -0.43
N ILE A 89 -2.34 15.13 -1.24
CA ILE A 89 -2.59 13.74 -0.83
C ILE A 89 -1.29 12.96 -0.66
N LEU A 90 -0.29 13.15 -1.52
CA LEU A 90 1.04 12.54 -1.31
C LEU A 90 1.70 13.01 -0.01
N GLN A 91 1.59 14.31 0.32
CA GLN A 91 2.15 14.85 1.57
C GLN A 91 1.45 14.31 2.80
N LEU A 92 0.10 14.27 2.79
CA LEU A 92 -0.69 13.69 3.89
C LEU A 92 -0.41 12.19 4.05
N ALA A 93 -0.28 11.46 2.94
CA ALA A 93 0.09 10.06 2.95
C ALA A 93 1.48 9.84 3.58
N LEU A 94 2.50 10.58 3.13
CA LEU A 94 3.85 10.48 3.69
C LEU A 94 3.90 10.90 5.16
N ALA A 95 3.15 11.92 5.57
CA ALA A 95 3.04 12.33 6.96
C ALA A 95 2.35 11.24 7.81
N GLY A 96 1.24 10.68 7.34
CA GLY A 96 0.56 9.55 7.99
C GLY A 96 1.46 8.31 8.10
N PHE A 97 2.23 8.03 7.05
CA PHE A 97 3.23 6.95 7.05
C PHE A 97 4.31 7.17 8.11
N ALA A 98 4.84 8.40 8.23
CA ALA A 98 5.82 8.75 9.26
C ALA A 98 5.23 8.62 10.68
N ILE A 99 3.99 9.09 10.89
CA ILE A 99 3.28 8.95 12.17
C ILE A 99 3.09 7.47 12.53
N GLY A 100 2.61 6.66 11.60
CA GLY A 100 2.46 5.22 11.79
C GLY A 100 3.79 4.54 12.09
N SER A 101 4.88 4.97 11.43
CA SER A 101 6.24 4.49 11.69
C SER A 101 6.68 4.81 13.12
N VAL A 102 6.44 6.03 13.61
CA VAL A 102 6.75 6.41 15.01
C VAL A 102 5.96 5.55 16.01
N ILE A 103 4.65 5.35 15.77
CA ILE A 103 3.81 4.51 16.63
C ILE A 103 4.34 3.07 16.66
N THR A 104 4.69 2.51 15.49
CA THR A 104 5.25 1.17 15.38
C THR A 104 6.61 1.06 16.07
N ALA A 105 7.48 2.05 15.90
CA ALA A 105 8.80 2.08 16.54
C ALA A 105 8.73 2.18 18.08
N LEU A 106 7.73 2.84 18.61
CA LEU A 106 7.48 3.03 20.05
C LEU A 106 6.60 1.94 20.66
N SER A 107 6.15 0.95 19.87
CA SER A 107 5.22 -0.07 20.35
C SER A 107 5.83 -0.93 21.45
N THR A 108 5.09 -1.12 22.52
CA THR A 108 5.44 -1.97 23.66
C THR A 108 4.64 -3.27 23.70
N ASP A 109 3.60 -3.36 22.87
CA ASP A 109 2.69 -4.50 22.78
C ASP A 109 2.20 -4.69 21.34
N LEU A 110 1.62 -5.87 21.08
CA LEU A 110 1.12 -6.25 19.75
C LEU A 110 0.02 -5.31 19.25
N THR A 111 -0.86 -4.83 20.12
CA THR A 111 -2.00 -3.98 19.72
C THR A 111 -1.53 -2.63 19.22
N MET A 112 -0.59 -2.00 19.94
CA MET A 112 0.00 -0.73 19.52
C MET A 112 0.77 -0.90 18.21
N LEU A 113 1.52 -2.00 18.06
CA LEU A 113 2.27 -2.32 16.86
C LEU A 113 1.33 -2.48 15.66
N VAL A 114 0.27 -3.30 15.78
CA VAL A 114 -0.73 -3.48 14.72
C VAL A 114 -1.43 -2.16 14.38
N SER A 115 -1.75 -1.33 15.38
CA SER A 115 -2.37 -0.02 15.14
C SER A 115 -1.46 0.89 14.32
N GLY A 116 -0.17 0.94 14.64
CA GLY A 116 0.84 1.67 13.84
C GLY A 116 0.90 1.15 12.40
N ARG A 117 0.89 -0.18 12.21
CA ARG A 117 0.90 -0.82 10.90
C ARG A 117 -0.36 -0.51 10.07
N VAL A 118 -1.55 -0.49 10.70
CA VAL A 118 -2.79 -0.09 10.02
C VAL A 118 -2.70 1.36 9.54
N ILE A 119 -2.22 2.27 10.37
CA ILE A 119 -2.03 3.69 9.99
C ILE A 119 -1.04 3.82 8.83
N GLN A 120 0.11 3.11 8.88
CA GLN A 120 1.07 3.06 7.78
C GLN A 120 0.44 2.51 6.50
N GLY A 121 -0.34 1.42 6.60
CA GLY A 121 -1.03 0.81 5.47
C GLY A 121 -2.02 1.78 4.82
N VAL A 122 -2.91 2.41 5.59
CA VAL A 122 -3.86 3.42 5.09
C VAL A 122 -3.12 4.56 4.37
N ALA A 123 -2.06 5.05 4.97
CA ALA A 123 -1.24 6.11 4.38
C ALA A 123 -0.56 5.66 3.07
N SER A 124 0.11 4.51 3.08
CA SER A 124 0.80 3.95 1.91
C SER A 124 -0.14 3.63 0.76
N GLY A 125 -1.42 3.33 1.04
CA GLY A 125 -2.43 3.05 0.03
C GLY A 125 -2.67 4.19 -0.97
N ALA A 126 -2.28 5.42 -0.63
CA ALA A 126 -2.32 6.56 -1.56
C ALA A 126 -1.12 6.61 -2.51
N LEU A 127 0.05 6.11 -2.10
CA LEU A 127 1.32 6.43 -2.75
C LEU A 127 1.37 5.96 -4.20
N LEU A 128 1.02 4.70 -4.47
CA LEU A 128 1.04 4.15 -5.82
C LEU A 128 -0.02 4.78 -6.74
N PRO A 129 -1.33 4.76 -6.42
CA PRO A 129 -2.35 5.26 -7.33
C PRO A 129 -2.20 6.76 -7.60
N VAL A 130 -1.81 7.56 -6.61
CA VAL A 130 -1.61 9.00 -6.78
C VAL A 130 -0.39 9.29 -7.64
N THR A 131 0.71 8.52 -7.48
CA THR A 131 1.91 8.68 -8.32
C THR A 131 1.65 8.22 -9.76
N LEU A 132 0.91 7.13 -9.98
CA LEU A 132 0.49 6.70 -11.32
C LEU A 132 -0.38 7.77 -12.00
N ALA A 133 -1.33 8.35 -11.26
CA ALA A 133 -2.16 9.43 -11.75
C ALA A 133 -1.33 10.69 -12.08
N LEU A 134 -0.37 11.06 -11.23
CA LEU A 134 0.57 12.16 -11.50
C LEU A 134 1.38 11.89 -12.79
N GLY A 135 1.85 10.66 -12.98
CA GLY A 135 2.54 10.24 -14.21
C GLY A 135 1.65 10.39 -15.44
N ALA A 136 0.38 9.98 -15.31
CA ALA A 136 -0.61 10.10 -16.37
C ALA A 136 -0.96 11.58 -16.70
N ASP A 137 -0.95 12.47 -15.71
CA ASP A 137 -1.24 13.89 -15.85
C ASP A 137 -0.06 14.67 -16.50
N LEU A 138 1.18 14.25 -16.20
CA LEU A 138 2.39 14.98 -16.64
C LEU A 138 2.96 14.50 -17.98
N TRP A 139 2.61 13.29 -18.48
CA TRP A 139 3.13 12.74 -19.73
C TRP A 139 2.04 12.49 -20.77
N SER A 140 2.40 12.80 -22.04
CA SER A 140 1.56 12.52 -23.19
C SER A 140 1.37 11.02 -23.40
N GLN A 141 0.33 10.64 -24.13
CA GLN A 141 -0.04 9.25 -24.45
C GLN A 141 1.16 8.39 -24.93
N ARG A 142 2.06 8.99 -25.72
CA ARG A 142 3.20 8.27 -26.33
C ARG A 142 4.19 7.74 -25.28
N ASN A 143 4.48 8.50 -24.23
CA ASN A 143 5.50 8.16 -23.21
C ASN A 143 4.89 7.68 -21.89
N ARG A 144 3.56 7.73 -21.75
CA ARG A 144 2.84 7.39 -20.53
C ARG A 144 3.15 5.96 -20.07
N ALA A 145 3.11 4.98 -20.98
CA ALA A 145 3.36 3.58 -20.64
C ALA A 145 4.76 3.37 -20.01
N THR A 146 5.79 4.03 -20.53
CA THR A 146 7.16 3.95 -19.99
C THR A 146 7.25 4.56 -18.59
N VAL A 147 6.60 5.69 -18.36
CA VAL A 147 6.61 6.36 -17.04
C VAL A 147 5.85 5.52 -16.01
N LEU A 148 4.66 5.03 -16.36
CA LEU A 148 3.87 4.17 -15.47
C LEU A 148 4.59 2.85 -15.17
N GLY A 149 5.26 2.27 -16.18
CA GLY A 149 6.12 1.10 -16.00
C GLY A 149 7.30 1.36 -15.06
N GLY A 150 7.92 2.54 -15.13
CA GLY A 150 8.98 2.96 -14.21
C GLY A 150 8.50 3.12 -12.76
N ILE A 151 7.29 3.64 -12.54
CA ILE A 151 6.67 3.71 -11.21
C ILE A 151 6.38 2.30 -10.67
N GLY A 152 5.84 1.41 -11.51
CA GLY A 152 5.63 0.00 -11.14
C GLY A 152 6.94 -0.71 -10.82
N ALA A 153 8.00 -0.47 -11.60
CA ALA A 153 9.33 -1.02 -11.32
C ALA A 153 9.89 -0.53 -9.97
N ALA A 154 9.65 0.72 -9.58
CA ALA A 154 10.04 1.23 -8.26
C ALA A 154 9.29 0.50 -7.14
N GLN A 155 8.01 0.15 -7.33
CA GLN A 155 7.26 -0.66 -6.37
C GLN A 155 7.84 -2.06 -6.23
N GLU A 156 8.05 -2.76 -7.35
CA GLU A 156 8.58 -4.12 -7.31
C GLU A 156 10.01 -4.17 -6.75
N LEU A 157 10.84 -3.16 -7.07
CA LEU A 157 12.15 -3.01 -6.46
C LEU A 157 12.08 -2.85 -4.94
N GLY A 158 11.13 -2.05 -4.44
CA GLY A 158 10.87 -1.91 -3.01
C GLY A 158 10.45 -3.24 -2.38
N SER A 159 9.60 -4.02 -3.05
CA SER A 159 9.16 -5.33 -2.56
C SER A 159 10.31 -6.31 -2.42
N VAL A 160 11.21 -6.36 -3.40
CA VAL A 160 12.38 -7.25 -3.38
C VAL A 160 13.44 -6.78 -2.38
N LEU A 161 13.67 -5.47 -2.28
CA LEU A 161 14.66 -4.92 -1.36
C LEU A 161 14.16 -4.81 0.09
N GLY A 162 12.85 -4.97 0.34
CA GLY A 162 12.27 -4.85 1.68
C GLY A 162 12.94 -5.75 2.72
N PRO A 163 12.98 -7.07 2.50
CA PRO A 163 13.64 -7.98 3.43
C PRO A 163 15.13 -7.67 3.65
N LEU A 164 15.87 -7.37 2.58
CA LEU A 164 17.28 -6.97 2.66
C LEU A 164 17.47 -5.68 3.46
N TYR A 165 16.59 -4.71 3.28
CA TYR A 165 16.57 -3.47 4.06
C TYR A 165 16.36 -3.75 5.55
N GLY A 166 15.45 -4.68 5.90
CA GLY A 166 15.20 -5.10 7.27
C GLY A 166 16.46 -5.69 7.93
N VAL A 167 17.08 -6.66 7.27
CA VAL A 167 18.33 -7.28 7.74
C VAL A 167 19.42 -6.23 7.91
N LEU A 168 19.60 -5.35 6.95
CA LEU A 168 20.59 -4.27 7.00
C LEU A 168 20.37 -3.34 8.20
N CYS A 169 19.12 -2.91 8.44
CA CYS A 169 18.79 -2.05 9.58
C CYS A 169 19.08 -2.74 10.92
N VAL A 170 18.70 -4.00 11.07
CA VAL A 170 18.98 -4.77 12.30
C VAL A 170 20.50 -4.96 12.49
N TRP A 171 21.24 -5.24 11.43
CA TRP A 171 22.69 -5.38 11.48
C TRP A 171 23.40 -4.07 11.89
N LEU A 172 22.96 -2.93 11.34
CA LEU A 172 23.58 -1.62 11.63
C LEU A 172 23.24 -1.07 13.01
N PHE A 173 21.99 -1.25 13.46
CA PHE A 173 21.46 -0.57 14.65
C PHE A 173 21.12 -1.51 15.81
N GLY A 174 21.19 -2.83 15.59
CA GLY A 174 20.93 -3.83 16.63
C GLY A 174 19.47 -3.99 17.07
N SER A 175 18.52 -3.36 16.36
CA SER A 175 17.10 -3.40 16.72
C SER A 175 16.21 -3.35 15.49
N TRP A 176 15.12 -4.13 15.48
CA TRP A 176 14.10 -4.09 14.46
C TRP A 176 13.35 -2.75 14.43
N THR A 177 13.24 -2.04 15.57
CA THR A 177 12.56 -0.73 15.63
C THR A 177 13.28 0.33 14.82
N ALA A 178 14.58 0.15 14.56
CA ALA A 178 15.39 1.06 13.75
C ALA A 178 14.83 1.20 12.31
N ILE A 179 14.23 0.16 11.76
CA ILE A 179 13.57 0.19 10.45
C ILE A 179 12.55 1.34 10.40
N PHE A 180 11.70 1.40 11.41
CA PHE A 180 10.63 2.39 11.48
C PHE A 180 11.16 3.79 11.82
N TRP A 181 12.23 3.88 12.61
CA TRP A 181 12.92 5.16 12.84
C TRP A 181 13.58 5.69 11.58
N VAL A 182 14.17 4.85 10.74
CA VAL A 182 14.78 5.26 9.45
C VAL A 182 13.69 5.67 8.45
N ASN A 183 12.50 5.07 8.49
CA ASN A 183 11.38 5.49 7.65
C ASN A 183 10.98 6.94 7.88
N VAL A 184 11.14 7.49 9.09
CA VAL A 184 10.74 8.88 9.41
C VAL A 184 11.55 9.91 8.62
N PRO A 185 12.90 9.96 8.68
CA PRO A 185 13.67 10.89 7.88
C PRO A 185 13.49 10.66 6.37
N LEU A 186 13.34 9.43 5.91
CA LEU A 186 13.08 9.14 4.51
C LEU A 186 11.73 9.71 4.05
N ALA A 187 10.68 9.58 4.87
CA ALA A 187 9.38 10.19 4.59
C ALA A 187 9.46 11.73 4.59
N ILE A 188 10.21 12.34 5.50
CA ILE A 188 10.44 13.79 5.51
C ILE A 188 11.14 14.25 4.24
N ILE A 189 12.20 13.55 3.81
CA ILE A 189 12.88 13.83 2.54
C ILE A 189 11.90 13.73 1.37
N ALA A 190 11.07 12.68 1.32
CA ALA A 190 10.07 12.51 0.28
C ALA A 190 9.02 13.65 0.29
N ILE A 191 8.56 14.10 1.47
CA ILE A 191 7.64 15.24 1.63
C ILE A 191 8.28 16.51 1.04
N VAL A 192 9.53 16.77 1.37
CA VAL A 192 10.27 17.94 0.86
C VAL A 192 10.41 17.87 -0.66
N LEU A 193 10.80 16.71 -1.20
CA LEU A 193 10.90 16.52 -2.65
C LEU A 193 9.55 16.73 -3.35
N VAL A 194 8.45 16.15 -2.81
CA VAL A 194 7.10 16.34 -3.33
C VAL A 194 6.69 17.82 -3.25
N GLN A 195 7.02 18.52 -2.17
CA GLN A 195 6.71 19.94 -1.99
C GLN A 195 7.27 20.81 -3.12
N PHE A 196 8.50 20.56 -3.53
CA PHE A 196 9.19 21.40 -4.52
C PHE A 196 9.04 20.93 -5.96
N SER A 197 8.68 19.65 -6.19
CA SER A 197 8.65 19.06 -7.53
C SER A 197 7.24 18.86 -8.09
N VAL A 198 6.27 18.52 -7.23
CA VAL A 198 4.90 18.28 -7.67
C VAL A 198 4.13 19.60 -7.78
N PRO A 199 3.47 19.88 -8.93
CA PRO A 199 2.72 21.12 -9.12
C PRO A 199 1.63 21.29 -8.05
N ALA A 200 1.45 22.54 -7.62
CA ALA A 200 0.33 22.88 -6.76
C ALA A 200 -0.99 22.70 -7.52
N HIS A 201 -1.98 22.25 -6.78
CA HIS A 201 -3.32 22.06 -7.35
C HIS A 201 -3.98 23.40 -7.66
N GLN A 202 -4.55 23.52 -8.88
CA GLN A 202 -5.48 24.60 -9.19
C GLN A 202 -6.87 24.16 -8.74
N HIS A 203 -7.48 24.97 -7.87
CA HIS A 203 -8.82 24.67 -7.33
C HIS A 203 -9.86 24.73 -8.47
N ASP A 204 -10.49 23.61 -8.74
CA ASP A 204 -11.58 23.49 -9.70
C ASP A 204 -12.84 23.04 -8.94
N PRO A 205 -13.84 23.93 -8.79
CA PRO A 205 -15.07 23.63 -8.03
C PRO A 205 -15.92 22.52 -8.66
N ASP A 206 -15.79 22.27 -9.97
CA ASP A 206 -16.63 21.32 -10.71
C ASP A 206 -16.13 19.87 -10.65
N ARG A 207 -15.05 19.62 -9.90
CA ARG A 207 -14.52 18.26 -9.75
C ARG A 207 -15.45 17.33 -8.97
N PRO A 208 -15.53 16.05 -9.38
CA PRO A 208 -16.41 15.08 -8.73
C PRO A 208 -16.07 14.92 -7.24
N LYS A 209 -17.12 14.76 -6.43
CA LYS A 209 -16.99 14.49 -4.99
C LYS A 209 -16.38 13.13 -4.78
N VAL A 210 -15.68 12.95 -3.65
CA VAL A 210 -15.14 11.66 -3.23
C VAL A 210 -16.28 10.77 -2.74
N ASP A 211 -16.31 9.51 -3.17
CA ASP A 211 -17.30 8.53 -2.70
C ASP A 211 -16.87 7.90 -1.38
N VAL A 212 -17.08 8.65 -0.29
CA VAL A 212 -16.73 8.19 1.06
C VAL A 212 -17.56 6.97 1.48
N VAL A 213 -18.84 6.90 1.04
CA VAL A 213 -19.73 5.79 1.40
C VAL A 213 -19.31 4.50 0.71
N GLY A 214 -19.05 4.54 -0.60
CA GLY A 214 -18.52 3.39 -1.33
C GLY A 214 -17.17 2.92 -0.77
N GLY A 215 -16.27 3.87 -0.45
CA GLY A 215 -14.99 3.56 0.17
C GLY A 215 -15.13 2.91 1.56
N ALA A 216 -16.04 3.40 2.40
CA ALA A 216 -16.30 2.82 3.71
C ALA A 216 -16.91 1.41 3.61
N LEU A 217 -17.87 1.20 2.70
CA LEU A 217 -18.48 -0.12 2.46
C LEU A 217 -17.43 -1.13 2.00
N LEU A 218 -16.56 -0.74 1.07
CA LEU A 218 -15.47 -1.60 0.60
C LEU A 218 -14.48 -1.91 1.73
N ALA A 219 -14.09 -0.92 2.53
CA ALA A 219 -13.20 -1.11 3.67
C ALA A 219 -13.80 -2.07 4.72
N VAL A 220 -15.09 -1.93 5.03
CA VAL A 220 -15.80 -2.84 5.94
C VAL A 220 -15.87 -4.25 5.36
N ALA A 221 -16.21 -4.40 4.07
CA ALA A 221 -16.28 -5.70 3.41
C ALA A 221 -14.93 -6.43 3.46
N LEU A 222 -13.85 -5.74 3.10
CA LEU A 222 -12.49 -6.30 3.14
C LEU A 222 -12.02 -6.58 4.57
N GLY A 223 -12.33 -5.69 5.52
CA GLY A 223 -12.01 -5.87 6.93
C GLY A 223 -12.65 -7.12 7.52
N LEU A 224 -13.96 -7.29 7.30
CA LEU A 224 -14.68 -8.48 7.73
C LEU A 224 -14.17 -9.75 7.02
N LEU A 225 -13.77 -9.66 5.74
CA LEU A 225 -13.18 -10.78 5.03
C LEU A 225 -11.88 -11.24 5.70
N VAL A 226 -10.97 -10.31 5.99
CA VAL A 226 -9.69 -10.61 6.65
C VAL A 226 -9.92 -11.19 8.05
N VAL A 227 -10.79 -10.58 8.87
CA VAL A 227 -11.11 -11.06 10.22
C VAL A 227 -11.77 -12.45 10.17
N GLY A 228 -12.67 -12.69 9.21
CA GLY A 228 -13.35 -13.98 9.07
C GLY A 228 -12.44 -15.12 8.59
N LEU A 229 -11.38 -14.81 7.85
CA LEU A 229 -10.39 -15.78 7.39
C LEU A 229 -9.22 -15.96 8.36
N TYR A 230 -9.06 -15.08 9.35
CA TYR A 230 -7.97 -15.16 10.32
C TYR A 230 -8.30 -16.17 11.43
N SER A 231 -7.52 -17.26 11.53
CA SER A 231 -7.59 -18.21 12.63
C SER A 231 -6.47 -17.92 13.65
N PRO A 232 -6.81 -17.70 14.94
CA PRO A 232 -5.80 -17.52 16.00
C PRO A 232 -5.01 -18.78 16.28
N ASP A 233 -5.59 -19.95 16.05
CA ASP A 233 -4.94 -21.26 16.19
C ASP A 233 -5.28 -22.18 15.00
N PRO A 234 -4.55 -22.09 13.88
CA PRO A 234 -4.78 -22.91 12.70
C PRO A 234 -4.51 -24.41 12.92
N LYS A 235 -3.83 -24.77 14.02
CA LYS A 235 -3.57 -26.19 14.37
C LYS A 235 -4.83 -26.86 14.89
N VAL A 236 -5.72 -26.10 15.52
CA VAL A 236 -6.98 -26.59 16.07
C VAL A 236 -8.09 -26.49 15.01
N SER A 237 -8.17 -25.37 14.31
CA SER A 237 -9.22 -25.12 13.33
C SER A 237 -8.73 -24.19 12.23
N ALA A 238 -8.92 -24.57 10.96
CA ALA A 238 -8.55 -23.74 9.80
C ALA A 238 -9.34 -22.41 9.75
N LEU A 239 -10.58 -22.41 10.27
CA LEU A 239 -11.41 -21.23 10.39
C LEU A 239 -11.89 -21.08 11.84
N PRO A 240 -11.95 -19.86 12.40
CA PRO A 240 -12.47 -19.62 13.73
C PRO A 240 -13.98 -19.88 13.81
N GLU A 241 -14.51 -20.12 15.02
CA GLU A 241 -15.94 -20.32 15.24
C GLU A 241 -16.82 -19.16 14.72
N TRP A 242 -16.28 -17.94 14.75
CA TRP A 242 -16.96 -16.74 14.23
C TRP A 242 -16.79 -16.53 12.72
N ALA A 243 -16.10 -17.41 12.01
CA ALA A 243 -15.82 -17.22 10.58
C ALA A 243 -17.11 -17.08 9.77
N LEU A 244 -18.06 -17.97 9.96
CA LEU A 244 -19.29 -18.00 9.15
C LEU A 244 -20.13 -16.72 9.28
N PRO A 245 -20.47 -16.22 10.47
CA PRO A 245 -21.20 -14.96 10.61
C PRO A 245 -20.40 -13.74 10.12
N VAL A 246 -19.09 -13.70 10.35
CA VAL A 246 -18.25 -12.57 9.90
C VAL A 246 -18.10 -12.55 8.38
N LEU A 247 -17.87 -13.72 7.74
CA LEU A 247 -17.81 -13.83 6.28
C LEU A 247 -19.15 -13.53 5.62
N SER A 248 -20.27 -13.94 6.26
CA SER A 248 -21.60 -13.55 5.80
C SER A 248 -21.79 -12.03 5.86
N GLY A 249 -21.35 -11.38 6.95
CA GLY A 249 -21.32 -9.92 7.08
C GLY A 249 -20.47 -9.25 6.00
N SER A 250 -19.29 -9.81 5.68
CA SER A 250 -18.44 -9.36 4.57
C SER A 250 -19.20 -9.44 3.23
N GLY A 251 -19.86 -10.56 2.96
CA GLY A 251 -20.66 -10.74 1.74
C GLY A 251 -21.80 -9.72 1.64
N VAL A 252 -22.51 -9.45 2.73
CA VAL A 252 -23.56 -8.42 2.79
C VAL A 252 -22.97 -7.01 2.54
N ALA A 253 -21.86 -6.67 3.17
CA ALA A 253 -21.19 -5.39 2.97
C ALA A 253 -20.70 -5.22 1.52
N PHE A 254 -20.20 -6.30 0.90
CA PHE A 254 -19.77 -6.28 -0.50
C PHE A 254 -20.96 -6.13 -1.46
N LEU A 255 -22.07 -6.80 -1.20
CA LEU A 255 -23.32 -6.62 -1.95
C LEU A 255 -23.85 -5.19 -1.79
N ALA A 256 -23.82 -4.63 -0.57
CA ALA A 256 -24.19 -3.25 -0.33
C ALA A 256 -23.29 -2.28 -1.09
N PHE A 257 -21.98 -2.54 -1.16
CA PHE A 257 -21.04 -1.79 -1.98
C PHE A 257 -21.41 -1.83 -3.47
N ILE A 258 -21.67 -3.01 -4.04
CA ILE A 258 -22.05 -3.15 -5.45
C ILE A 258 -23.37 -2.41 -5.74
N LEU A 259 -24.36 -2.53 -4.86
CA LEU A 259 -25.65 -1.84 -5.00
C LEU A 259 -25.48 -0.34 -4.89
N TRP A 260 -24.65 0.14 -3.97
CA TRP A 260 -24.29 1.56 -3.86
C TRP A 260 -23.62 2.06 -5.13
N GLU A 261 -22.57 1.38 -5.57
CA GLU A 261 -21.78 1.72 -6.74
C GLU A 261 -22.63 1.77 -8.02
N SER A 262 -23.66 0.89 -8.13
CA SER A 262 -24.57 0.89 -9.27
C SER A 262 -25.50 2.12 -9.32
N ARG A 263 -25.81 2.74 -8.15
CA ARG A 263 -26.78 3.85 -8.02
C ARG A 263 -26.14 5.20 -7.70
N ALA A 264 -24.91 5.20 -7.18
CA ALA A 264 -24.22 6.42 -6.75
C ALA A 264 -23.96 7.36 -7.93
N LYS A 265 -24.12 8.66 -7.69
CA LYS A 265 -23.73 9.71 -8.64
C LYS A 265 -22.21 9.86 -8.72
N THR A 266 -21.53 9.63 -7.61
CA THR A 266 -20.07 9.61 -7.51
C THR A 266 -19.66 8.17 -7.25
N ARG A 267 -19.01 7.51 -8.22
CA ARG A 267 -18.61 6.12 -8.16
C ARG A 267 -17.11 6.01 -7.91
N LEU A 268 -16.67 5.04 -7.11
CA LEU A 268 -15.25 4.70 -6.96
C LEU A 268 -14.69 4.17 -8.28
N ILE A 269 -15.48 3.34 -8.96
CA ILE A 269 -15.10 2.71 -10.23
C ILE A 269 -15.98 3.29 -11.32
N LYS A 270 -15.39 4.01 -12.28
CA LYS A 270 -16.09 4.53 -13.46
C LYS A 270 -16.00 3.51 -14.59
N PRO A 271 -17.10 2.82 -14.95
CA PRO A 271 -17.08 1.77 -15.96
C PRO A 271 -17.03 2.31 -17.40
N GLU A 272 -17.14 3.63 -17.58
CA GLU A 272 -17.19 4.28 -18.88
C GLU A 272 -15.90 4.08 -19.67
N GLY A 273 -16.01 3.48 -20.87
CA GLY A 273 -14.86 3.21 -21.75
C GLY A 273 -14.04 1.97 -21.38
N VAL A 274 -14.41 1.21 -20.35
CA VAL A 274 -13.69 0.00 -19.93
C VAL A 274 -14.13 -1.20 -20.78
N ARG A 275 -13.16 -1.87 -21.40
CA ARG A 275 -13.36 -3.18 -22.04
C ARG A 275 -13.28 -4.27 -20.95
N PHE A 276 -14.42 -4.78 -20.51
CA PHE A 276 -14.50 -5.70 -19.35
C PHE A 276 -13.69 -7.00 -19.52
N GLY A 277 -13.61 -7.58 -20.71
CA GLY A 277 -12.84 -8.79 -20.94
C GLY A 277 -11.35 -8.62 -20.58
N PRO A 278 -10.59 -7.72 -21.25
CA PRO A 278 -9.20 -7.43 -20.87
C PRO A 278 -9.04 -6.94 -19.42
N PHE A 279 -10.01 -6.19 -18.90
CA PHE A 279 -9.98 -5.70 -17.53
C PHE A 279 -9.99 -6.86 -16.50
N PHE A 280 -10.96 -7.79 -16.62
CA PHE A 280 -11.01 -8.95 -15.72
C PHE A 280 -9.85 -9.91 -15.92
N ALA A 281 -9.36 -10.08 -17.16
CA ALA A 281 -8.16 -10.88 -17.43
C ALA A 281 -6.91 -10.27 -16.73
N ALA A 282 -6.74 -8.94 -16.78
CA ALA A 282 -5.66 -8.26 -16.08
C ALA A 282 -5.80 -8.39 -14.55
N LEU A 283 -7.00 -8.26 -13.99
CA LEU A 283 -7.25 -8.48 -12.55
C LEU A 283 -6.91 -9.91 -12.13
N ALA A 284 -7.34 -10.91 -12.89
CA ALA A 284 -7.04 -12.32 -12.59
C ALA A 284 -5.54 -12.61 -12.67
N ALA A 285 -4.85 -12.07 -13.68
CA ALA A 285 -3.40 -12.20 -13.81
C ALA A 285 -2.66 -11.52 -12.64
N SER A 286 -3.09 -10.32 -12.25
CA SER A 286 -2.52 -9.60 -11.10
C SER A 286 -2.75 -10.33 -9.79
N LEU A 287 -3.94 -10.89 -9.59
CA LEU A 287 -4.26 -11.71 -8.42
C LEU A 287 -3.36 -12.95 -8.35
N ALA A 288 -3.24 -13.69 -9.45
CA ALA A 288 -2.40 -14.89 -9.52
C ALA A 288 -0.92 -14.56 -9.28
N ALA A 289 -0.40 -13.50 -9.92
CA ALA A 289 0.98 -13.05 -9.76
C ALA A 289 1.25 -12.59 -8.31
N GLY A 290 0.37 -11.77 -7.73
CA GLY A 290 0.50 -11.29 -6.35
C GLY A 290 0.42 -12.42 -5.32
N ALA A 291 -0.50 -13.38 -5.51
CA ALA A 291 -0.60 -14.56 -4.65
C ALA A 291 0.66 -15.42 -4.72
N ALA A 292 1.18 -15.69 -5.93
CA ALA A 292 2.42 -16.45 -6.10
C ALA A 292 3.61 -15.75 -5.44
N LEU A 293 3.75 -14.42 -5.65
CA LEU A 293 4.82 -13.62 -5.06
C LEU A 293 4.76 -13.67 -3.53
N MET A 294 3.58 -13.43 -2.95
CA MET A 294 3.40 -13.38 -1.49
C MET A 294 3.67 -14.73 -0.84
N VAL A 295 3.14 -15.81 -1.43
CA VAL A 295 3.38 -17.18 -0.95
C VAL A 295 4.87 -17.51 -1.02
N THR A 296 5.55 -17.15 -2.11
CA THR A 296 6.97 -17.44 -2.30
C THR A 296 7.82 -16.67 -1.28
N LEU A 297 7.67 -15.35 -1.19
CA LEU A 297 8.48 -14.52 -0.30
C LEU A 297 8.33 -14.94 1.17
N VAL A 298 7.09 -15.09 1.64
CA VAL A 298 6.85 -15.44 3.06
C VAL A 298 7.32 -16.85 3.38
N ASN A 299 7.02 -17.83 2.53
CA ASN A 299 7.34 -19.22 2.84
C ASN A 299 8.84 -19.54 2.68
N ILE A 300 9.53 -18.97 1.71
CA ILE A 300 10.98 -19.20 1.54
C ILE A 300 11.72 -18.68 2.76
N GLU A 301 11.41 -17.47 3.21
CA GLU A 301 12.06 -16.85 4.35
C GLU A 301 11.77 -17.62 5.66
N LEU A 302 10.52 -18.00 5.90
CA LEU A 302 10.15 -18.83 7.05
C LEU A 302 10.79 -20.22 7.02
N LEU A 303 10.91 -20.84 5.84
CA LEU A 303 11.59 -22.12 5.67
C LEU A 303 13.08 -21.98 5.98
N GLY A 304 13.73 -20.96 5.45
CA GLY A 304 15.15 -20.68 5.69
C GLY A 304 15.46 -20.51 7.17
N GLN A 305 14.76 -19.60 7.84
CA GLN A 305 14.98 -19.30 9.25
C GLN A 305 14.45 -20.41 10.19
N GLY A 306 13.24 -20.91 9.93
CA GLY A 306 12.56 -21.83 10.86
C GLY A 306 12.97 -23.30 10.73
N VAL A 307 13.16 -23.80 9.51
CA VAL A 307 13.43 -25.23 9.26
C VAL A 307 14.91 -25.47 8.98
N LEU A 308 15.53 -24.66 8.14
CA LEU A 308 16.94 -24.85 7.76
C LEU A 308 17.91 -24.20 8.75
N GLN A 309 17.41 -23.46 9.74
CA GLN A 309 18.22 -22.77 10.76
C GLN A 309 19.28 -21.83 10.16
N MET A 310 18.98 -21.27 8.99
CA MET A 310 19.88 -20.33 8.30
C MET A 310 19.90 -18.99 9.03
N ASP A 311 21.04 -18.29 8.95
CA ASP A 311 21.10 -16.89 9.39
C ASP A 311 20.18 -16.01 8.55
N LYS A 312 19.70 -14.90 9.13
CA LYS A 312 18.74 -14.00 8.47
C LYS A 312 19.22 -13.49 7.12
N ALA A 313 20.53 -13.22 7.01
CA ALA A 313 21.14 -12.74 5.78
C ALA A 313 21.18 -13.80 4.67
N ASP A 314 21.25 -15.08 5.04
CA ASP A 314 21.31 -16.21 4.10
C ASP A 314 19.91 -16.73 3.73
N ALA A 315 18.87 -16.39 4.52
CA ALA A 315 17.48 -16.79 4.31
C ALA A 315 16.69 -15.82 3.41
N VAL A 316 17.20 -14.61 3.17
CA VAL A 316 16.62 -13.54 2.34
C VAL A 316 17.27 -13.53 0.96
#